data_5e20223b212002c0061769908a07c8f1
#
_entry.id   5e20223b212002c0061769908a07c8f1
#
_cell.length_a   1.000
_cell.length_b   1.000
_cell.length_c   1.000
_cell.angle_alpha   90.00
_cell.angle_beta   90.00
_cell.angle_gamma   90.00
#
_symmetry.space_group_name_H-M   'P 1'
#
loop_
_entity.id
_entity.type
_entity.pdbx_description
1 polymer ?
#
loop_
_entity_poly.entity_id
_entity_poly.type
_entity_poly.pdbx_seq_one_letter_code
_entity_poly.pdbx_strand_id
1 'polypeptide(L)'
;MVHEPSPLQGTLRLFQTEPISLPYFETNAQHPNKLIFIPGLTDTMGVVPYLPSLASVLNDLEYSLIQFVKCSDLGGFGTSSLEGDAQEIAQLAEHLLTRSDSPCTGKLVLMGHSTGCQDVVTFLSEERLNLKTGQQILVHGGICQAPVSDSEYFDSHDGSQNSARELLSKSQECVKKGLPGALLDRSHISPVRTSLKGRGEGNSATVLTPAF
;
A
#
# COMPACT_ATOMS: atom_id res chain seq x y z
N MET A 1 -24.99 17.78 10.59
CA MET A 1 -25.15 16.32 10.74
C MET A 1 -24.00 15.69 9.99
N VAL A 2 -23.11 15.01 10.69
CA VAL A 2 -22.07 14.19 10.05
C VAL A 2 -22.82 12.99 9.49
N HIS A 3 -22.85 12.86 8.17
CA HIS A 3 -23.44 11.71 7.51
C HIS A 3 -22.51 10.52 7.79
N GLU A 4 -22.92 9.60 8.66
CA GLU A 4 -22.19 8.36 8.81
C GLU A 4 -22.21 7.61 7.45
N PRO A 5 -21.06 7.20 6.93
CA PRO A 5 -21.02 6.43 5.70
C PRO A 5 -21.78 5.11 5.89
N SER A 6 -22.54 4.73 4.87
CA SER A 6 -23.24 3.43 4.89
C SER A 6 -22.22 2.29 5.08
N PRO A 7 -22.53 1.29 5.93
CA PRO A 7 -21.61 0.18 6.15
C PRO A 7 -21.40 -0.62 4.85
N LEU A 8 -20.16 -1.00 4.57
CA LEU A 8 -19.85 -1.90 3.47
C LEU A 8 -20.31 -3.33 3.79
N GLN A 9 -20.94 -3.97 2.82
CA GLN A 9 -21.31 -5.38 2.90
C GLN A 9 -20.38 -6.19 2.01
N GLY A 10 -19.91 -7.32 2.51
CA GLY A 10 -18.97 -8.17 1.77
C GLY A 10 -18.49 -9.36 2.56
N THR A 11 -17.47 -10.01 2.06
CA THR A 11 -16.87 -11.22 2.65
C THR A 11 -15.41 -10.93 3.06
N LEU A 12 -15.08 -11.28 4.29
CA LEU A 12 -13.71 -11.26 4.81
C LEU A 12 -13.07 -12.63 4.58
N ARG A 13 -11.86 -12.65 3.99
CA ARG A 13 -11.10 -13.87 3.66
C ARG A 13 -9.62 -13.68 3.92
N LEU A 14 -8.84 -14.76 3.84
CA LEU A 14 -7.39 -14.73 3.85
C LEU A 14 -6.87 -15.02 2.44
N PHE A 15 -5.87 -14.29 1.98
CA PHE A 15 -5.14 -14.60 0.74
C PHE A 15 -3.76 -15.19 1.03
N GLN A 16 -3.25 -14.96 2.22
CA GLN A 16 -2.01 -15.54 2.74
C GLN A 16 -2.26 -16.05 4.16
N THR A 17 -1.63 -17.18 4.50
CA THR A 17 -1.71 -17.77 5.83
C THR A 17 -0.36 -17.96 6.48
N GLU A 18 0.72 -17.98 5.69
CA GLU A 18 2.10 -18.16 6.12
C GLU A 18 3.01 -17.13 5.43
N PRO A 19 4.02 -16.58 6.09
CA PRO A 19 4.33 -16.71 7.52
C PRO A 19 3.42 -15.86 8.41
N ILE A 20 2.63 -14.95 7.83
CA ILE A 20 1.68 -14.06 8.51
C ILE A 20 0.34 -14.18 7.78
N SER A 21 -0.76 -14.28 8.54
CA SER A 21 -2.11 -14.30 7.97
C SER A 21 -2.53 -12.91 7.53
N LEU A 22 -2.73 -12.74 6.22
CA LEU A 22 -3.15 -11.48 5.62
C LEU A 22 -4.59 -11.56 5.12
N PRO A 23 -5.49 -10.74 5.67
CA PRO A 23 -6.89 -10.70 5.27
C PRO A 23 -7.15 -9.73 4.13
N TYR A 24 -8.23 -10.01 3.41
CA TYR A 24 -8.87 -9.06 2.50
C TYR A 24 -10.38 -9.09 2.66
N PHE A 25 -11.01 -7.96 2.40
CA PHE A 25 -12.45 -7.79 2.36
C PHE A 25 -12.90 -7.53 0.92
N GLU A 26 -13.94 -8.21 0.48
CA GLU A 26 -14.46 -8.15 -0.87
C GLU A 26 -15.94 -7.83 -0.88
N THR A 27 -16.35 -6.76 -1.59
CA THR A 27 -17.76 -6.49 -1.88
C THR A 27 -18.18 -7.22 -3.14
N ASN A 28 -19.44 -7.67 -3.22
CA ASN A 28 -20.04 -8.23 -4.45
C ASN A 28 -19.12 -9.25 -5.15
N ALA A 29 -18.69 -10.27 -4.42
CA ALA A 29 -17.68 -11.24 -4.87
C ALA A 29 -18.01 -11.93 -6.20
N GLN A 30 -19.30 -11.96 -6.61
CA GLN A 30 -19.77 -12.55 -7.86
C GLN A 30 -19.36 -11.77 -9.13
N HIS A 31 -18.97 -10.50 -8.99
CA HIS A 31 -18.57 -9.70 -10.16
C HIS A 31 -17.29 -10.23 -10.81
N PRO A 32 -17.22 -10.29 -12.15
CA PRO A 32 -16.06 -10.82 -12.84
C PRO A 32 -14.83 -9.92 -12.75
N ASN A 33 -15.05 -8.60 -12.61
CA ASN A 33 -14.00 -7.62 -12.53
C ASN A 33 -13.65 -7.31 -11.07
N LYS A 34 -12.38 -7.01 -10.80
CA LYS A 34 -11.89 -6.69 -9.46
C LYS A 34 -11.09 -5.41 -9.46
N LEU A 35 -11.34 -4.55 -8.46
CA LEU A 35 -10.51 -3.40 -8.17
C LEU A 35 -9.88 -3.60 -6.79
N ILE A 36 -8.55 -3.71 -6.76
CA ILE A 36 -7.77 -3.75 -5.51
C ILE A 36 -7.49 -2.31 -5.09
N PHE A 37 -8.01 -1.93 -3.93
CA PHE A 37 -7.78 -0.64 -3.32
C PHE A 37 -6.59 -0.74 -2.36
N ILE A 38 -5.58 0.11 -2.55
CA ILE A 38 -4.34 0.16 -1.80
C ILE A 38 -4.37 1.43 -0.95
N PRO A 39 -4.47 1.31 0.38
CA PRO A 39 -4.59 2.45 1.28
C PRO A 39 -3.27 3.24 1.39
N GLY A 40 -3.36 4.44 1.95
CA GLY A 40 -2.21 5.28 2.25
C GLY A 40 -1.51 4.92 3.56
N LEU A 41 -0.49 5.72 3.89
CA LEU A 41 0.27 5.57 5.13
C LEU A 41 -0.65 5.68 6.35
N THR A 42 -0.59 4.70 7.24
CA THR A 42 -1.41 4.57 8.47
C THR A 42 -2.89 4.25 8.24
N ASP A 43 -3.32 4.16 6.99
CA ASP A 43 -4.65 3.68 6.66
C ASP A 43 -4.67 2.14 6.63
N THR A 44 -5.87 1.59 6.75
CA THR A 44 -6.15 0.17 6.62
C THR A 44 -7.57 -0.03 6.08
N MET A 45 -8.09 -1.25 6.08
CA MET A 45 -9.44 -1.55 5.59
C MET A 45 -10.50 -0.65 6.27
N GLY A 46 -11.39 -0.07 5.48
CA GLY A 46 -12.54 0.71 5.95
C GLY A 46 -12.24 2.13 6.41
N VAL A 47 -10.97 2.57 6.47
CA VAL A 47 -10.60 3.88 7.02
C VAL A 47 -10.93 5.02 6.07
N VAL A 48 -10.79 4.82 4.76
CA VAL A 48 -10.98 5.90 3.78
C VAL A 48 -12.47 6.19 3.57
N PRO A 49 -12.95 7.43 3.84
CA PRO A 49 -14.38 7.73 3.96
C PRO A 49 -15.20 7.55 2.68
N TYR A 50 -14.59 7.63 1.51
CA TYR A 50 -15.31 7.53 0.23
C TYR A 50 -15.48 6.07 -0.26
N LEU A 51 -14.93 5.07 0.42
CA LEU A 51 -15.02 3.66 -0.01
C LEU A 51 -16.45 3.15 -0.18
N PRO A 52 -17.44 3.52 0.66
CA PRO A 52 -18.83 3.11 0.42
C PRO A 52 -19.39 3.66 -0.90
N SER A 53 -19.08 4.91 -1.23
CA SER A 53 -19.50 5.52 -2.50
C SER A 53 -18.79 4.89 -3.70
N LEU A 54 -17.50 4.61 -3.55
CA LEU A 54 -16.71 3.89 -4.56
C LEU A 54 -17.28 2.49 -4.80
N ALA A 55 -17.60 1.74 -3.75
CA ALA A 55 -18.20 0.41 -3.85
C ALA A 55 -19.55 0.42 -4.59
N SER A 56 -20.36 1.46 -4.37
CA SER A 56 -21.63 1.64 -5.09
C SER A 56 -21.40 1.83 -6.59
N VAL A 57 -20.49 2.72 -6.98
CA VAL A 57 -20.15 2.95 -8.40
C VAL A 57 -19.55 1.69 -9.04
N LEU A 58 -18.67 1.00 -8.33
CA LEU A 58 -18.06 -0.23 -8.81
C LEU A 58 -19.09 -1.35 -9.01
N ASN A 59 -20.10 -1.44 -8.13
CA ASN A 59 -21.20 -2.38 -8.30
C ASN A 59 -21.95 -2.19 -9.62
N ASP A 60 -22.24 -0.93 -9.98
CA ASP A 60 -22.94 -0.59 -11.23
C ASP A 60 -22.09 -0.90 -12.48
N LEU A 61 -20.77 -0.96 -12.31
CA LEU A 61 -19.79 -1.31 -13.35
C LEU A 61 -19.37 -2.79 -13.34
N GLU A 62 -20.03 -3.63 -12.53
CA GLU A 62 -19.70 -5.05 -12.34
C GLU A 62 -18.26 -5.30 -11.85
N TYR A 63 -17.79 -4.44 -10.93
CA TYR A 63 -16.54 -4.62 -10.20
C TYR A 63 -16.77 -4.92 -8.72
N SER A 64 -16.01 -5.85 -8.18
CA SER A 64 -15.83 -6.00 -6.73
C SER A 64 -14.80 -4.99 -6.23
N LEU A 65 -15.05 -4.35 -5.10
CA LEU A 65 -14.04 -3.61 -4.35
C LEU A 65 -13.31 -4.57 -3.41
N ILE A 66 -12.00 -4.67 -3.59
CA ILE A 66 -11.11 -5.45 -2.73
C ILE A 66 -10.34 -4.49 -1.85
N GLN A 67 -10.42 -4.65 -0.54
CA GLN A 67 -9.58 -3.99 0.46
C GLN A 67 -8.78 -5.07 1.18
N PHE A 68 -7.51 -4.84 1.45
CA PHE A 68 -6.65 -5.82 2.11
C PHE A 68 -5.73 -5.16 3.13
N VAL A 69 -5.10 -5.96 3.96
CA VAL A 69 -4.09 -5.53 4.91
C VAL A 69 -2.73 -5.98 4.41
N LYS A 70 -1.78 -5.03 4.34
CA LYS A 70 -0.37 -5.29 4.05
C LYS A 70 0.42 -5.39 5.36
N CYS A 71 1.55 -6.06 5.34
CA CYS A 71 2.48 -6.09 6.48
C CYS A 71 2.99 -4.69 6.85
N SER A 72 3.05 -3.78 5.88
CA SER A 72 3.44 -2.38 6.10
C SER A 72 2.36 -1.52 6.77
N ASP A 73 1.08 -1.93 6.68
CA ASP A 73 -0.03 -1.20 7.27
C ASP A 73 0.12 -1.15 8.79
N LEU A 74 -0.07 0.03 9.38
CA LEU A 74 0.08 0.26 10.82
C LEU A 74 1.49 0.01 11.39
N GLY A 75 2.42 -0.52 10.60
CA GLY A 75 3.79 -0.80 11.01
C GLY A 75 4.63 0.47 11.23
N GLY A 76 4.20 1.56 10.67
CA GLY A 76 4.89 2.83 10.70
C GLY A 76 5.93 2.97 9.60
N PHE A 77 6.38 4.20 9.43
CA PHE A 77 7.30 4.59 8.38
C PHE A 77 8.65 3.85 8.48
N GLY A 78 9.12 3.31 7.37
CA GLY A 78 10.42 2.65 7.25
C GLY A 78 10.50 1.24 7.86
N THR A 79 9.37 0.59 8.11
CA THR A 79 9.31 -0.80 8.59
C THR A 79 9.13 -1.82 7.46
N SER A 80 8.86 -1.36 6.25
CA SER A 80 8.69 -2.17 5.04
C SER A 80 9.30 -1.45 3.83
N SER A 81 9.13 -2.02 2.65
CA SER A 81 9.58 -1.43 1.38
C SER A 81 8.45 -1.51 0.35
N LEU A 82 8.48 -0.60 -0.64
CA LEU A 82 7.54 -0.61 -1.77
C LEU A 82 7.59 -1.94 -2.54
N GLU A 83 8.77 -2.55 -2.64
CA GLU A 83 8.92 -3.86 -3.27
C GLU A 83 8.23 -4.97 -2.47
N GLY A 84 8.33 -4.94 -1.12
CA GLY A 84 7.61 -5.87 -0.25
C GLY A 84 6.08 -5.71 -0.42
N ASP A 85 5.59 -4.48 -0.45
CA ASP A 85 4.17 -4.18 -0.66
C ASP A 85 3.71 -4.63 -2.06
N ALA A 86 4.52 -4.40 -3.10
CA ALA A 86 4.22 -4.86 -4.45
C ALA A 86 4.17 -6.40 -4.56
N GLN A 87 5.00 -7.12 -3.80
CA GLN A 87 4.94 -8.57 -3.73
C GLN A 87 3.67 -9.07 -3.05
N GLU A 88 3.23 -8.44 -1.96
CA GLU A 88 1.96 -8.79 -1.29
C GLU A 88 0.75 -8.50 -2.19
N ILE A 89 0.77 -7.39 -2.94
CA ILE A 89 -0.23 -7.09 -3.98
C ILE A 89 -0.23 -8.17 -5.06
N ALA A 90 0.94 -8.65 -5.49
CA ALA A 90 1.06 -9.73 -6.47
C ALA A 90 0.45 -11.04 -5.94
N GLN A 91 0.70 -11.39 -4.68
CA GLN A 91 0.11 -12.57 -4.04
C GLN A 91 -1.42 -12.47 -3.95
N LEU A 92 -1.95 -11.31 -3.58
CA LEU A 92 -3.40 -11.08 -3.58
C LEU A 92 -3.98 -11.18 -4.99
N ALA A 93 -3.34 -10.57 -5.99
CA ALA A 93 -3.77 -10.64 -7.38
C ALA A 93 -3.78 -12.09 -7.88
N GLU A 94 -2.71 -12.86 -7.61
CA GLU A 94 -2.66 -14.29 -7.92
C GLU A 94 -3.80 -15.06 -7.27
N HIS A 95 -4.04 -14.82 -5.98
CA HIS A 95 -5.15 -15.46 -5.26
C HIS A 95 -6.50 -15.17 -5.91
N LEU A 96 -6.77 -13.90 -6.25
CA LEU A 96 -8.03 -13.49 -6.90
C LEU A 96 -8.21 -14.10 -8.30
N LEU A 97 -7.13 -14.31 -9.04
CA LEU A 97 -7.15 -14.92 -10.37
C LEU A 97 -7.31 -16.45 -10.34
N THR A 98 -6.83 -17.10 -9.28
CA THR A 98 -6.72 -18.58 -9.24
C THR A 98 -7.65 -19.27 -8.26
N ARG A 99 -8.31 -18.56 -7.35
CA ARG A 99 -9.23 -19.14 -6.38
C ARG A 99 -10.41 -19.84 -7.08
N SER A 100 -10.92 -20.91 -6.49
CA SER A 100 -12.00 -21.74 -7.07
C SER A 100 -13.38 -21.10 -6.97
N ASP A 101 -13.59 -20.23 -5.98
CA ASP A 101 -14.85 -19.54 -5.76
C ASP A 101 -14.73 -18.07 -6.20
N SER A 102 -15.57 -17.65 -7.12
CA SER A 102 -15.63 -16.28 -7.64
C SER A 102 -14.28 -15.72 -8.09
N PRO A 103 -13.54 -16.39 -9.00
CA PRO A 103 -12.26 -15.88 -9.50
C PRO A 103 -12.46 -14.59 -10.29
N CYS A 104 -11.38 -13.81 -10.42
CA CYS A 104 -11.34 -12.69 -11.35
C CYS A 104 -11.24 -13.23 -12.77
N THR A 105 -12.34 -13.24 -13.49
CA THR A 105 -12.41 -13.69 -14.90
C THR A 105 -12.44 -12.53 -15.89
N GLY A 106 -12.63 -11.32 -15.40
CA GLY A 106 -12.64 -10.08 -16.17
C GLY A 106 -11.37 -9.25 -15.96
N LYS A 107 -11.55 -7.97 -15.71
CA LYS A 107 -10.45 -7.02 -15.53
C LYS A 107 -10.02 -6.95 -14.07
N LEU A 108 -8.71 -6.92 -13.84
CA LEU A 108 -8.08 -6.61 -12.57
C LEU A 108 -7.46 -5.22 -12.64
N VAL A 109 -7.83 -4.33 -11.73
CA VAL A 109 -7.37 -2.94 -11.70
C VAL A 109 -6.83 -2.64 -10.29
N LEU A 110 -5.75 -1.86 -10.19
CA LEU A 110 -5.22 -1.35 -8.94
C LEU A 110 -5.66 0.10 -8.75
N MET A 111 -5.99 0.49 -7.53
CA MET A 111 -6.24 1.89 -7.17
C MET A 111 -5.51 2.23 -5.88
N GLY A 112 -4.53 3.12 -5.97
CA GLY A 112 -3.80 3.64 -4.82
C GLY A 112 -4.39 4.95 -4.32
N HIS A 113 -4.43 5.11 -3.01
CA HIS A 113 -4.75 6.34 -2.32
C HIS A 113 -3.51 6.89 -1.61
N SER A 114 -3.21 8.18 -1.78
CA SER A 114 -2.09 8.84 -1.10
C SER A 114 -0.75 8.09 -1.38
N THR A 115 -0.04 7.62 -0.35
CA THR A 115 1.19 6.82 -0.51
C THR A 115 0.94 5.46 -1.16
N GLY A 116 -0.27 4.90 -1.11
CA GLY A 116 -0.63 3.69 -1.86
C GLY A 116 -0.51 3.85 -3.38
N CYS A 117 -0.42 5.08 -3.88
CA CYS A 117 -0.09 5.34 -5.29
C CYS A 117 1.35 4.93 -5.63
N GLN A 118 2.28 5.01 -4.67
CA GLN A 118 3.67 4.57 -4.84
C GLN A 118 3.70 3.04 -5.03
N ASP A 119 2.87 2.31 -4.29
CA ASP A 119 2.74 0.85 -4.43
C ASP A 119 2.20 0.48 -5.81
N VAL A 120 1.18 1.21 -6.32
CA VAL A 120 0.65 1.02 -7.68
C VAL A 120 1.73 1.24 -8.74
N VAL A 121 2.48 2.34 -8.63
CA VAL A 121 3.56 2.66 -9.57
C VAL A 121 4.66 1.60 -9.50
N THR A 122 5.10 1.22 -8.29
CA THR A 122 6.12 0.19 -8.10
C THR A 122 5.67 -1.16 -8.66
N PHE A 123 4.41 -1.55 -8.42
CA PHE A 123 3.86 -2.78 -8.97
C PHE A 123 3.88 -2.79 -10.50
N LEU A 124 3.47 -1.69 -11.14
CA LEU A 124 3.36 -1.59 -12.60
C LEU A 124 4.68 -1.30 -13.31
N SER A 125 5.72 -0.89 -12.59
CA SER A 125 7.05 -0.58 -13.16
C SER A 125 7.83 -1.84 -13.55
N GLU A 126 7.45 -2.99 -13.03
CA GLU A 126 8.13 -4.26 -13.28
C GLU A 126 7.13 -5.36 -13.65
N GLU A 127 7.59 -6.36 -14.40
CA GLU A 127 6.80 -7.55 -14.64
C GLU A 127 6.65 -8.36 -13.35
N ARG A 128 5.41 -8.59 -12.93
CA ARG A 128 5.10 -9.42 -11.77
C ARG A 128 4.70 -10.82 -12.24
N LEU A 129 5.44 -11.80 -11.77
CA LEU A 129 5.23 -13.20 -12.12
C LEU A 129 4.54 -13.94 -10.98
N ASN A 130 3.61 -14.80 -11.35
CA ASN A 130 3.03 -15.79 -10.46
C ASN A 130 4.15 -16.72 -9.95
N LEU A 131 4.33 -16.80 -8.65
CA LEU A 131 5.43 -17.56 -8.03
C LEU A 131 5.35 -19.07 -8.28
N LYS A 132 4.15 -19.61 -8.57
CA LYS A 132 3.94 -21.03 -8.80
C LYS A 132 4.04 -21.42 -10.27
N THR A 133 3.53 -20.58 -11.16
CA THR A 133 3.42 -20.90 -12.59
C THR A 133 4.46 -20.20 -13.46
N GLY A 134 5.11 -19.15 -12.94
CA GLY A 134 5.99 -18.29 -13.71
C GLY A 134 5.27 -17.43 -14.77
N GLN A 135 3.94 -17.45 -14.80
CA GLN A 135 3.16 -16.62 -15.72
C GLN A 135 3.03 -15.20 -15.22
N GLN A 136 2.97 -14.24 -16.13
CA GLN A 136 2.76 -12.84 -15.79
C GLN A 136 1.41 -12.62 -15.13
N ILE A 137 1.40 -11.87 -14.03
CA ILE A 137 0.18 -11.40 -13.37
C ILE A 137 -0.32 -10.17 -14.14
N LEU A 138 -1.38 -10.37 -14.92
CA LEU A 138 -1.92 -9.30 -15.76
C LEU A 138 -2.84 -8.39 -14.94
N VAL A 139 -2.42 -7.13 -14.79
CA VAL A 139 -3.21 -6.02 -14.30
C VAL A 139 -3.57 -5.10 -15.46
N HIS A 140 -4.84 -4.75 -15.58
CA HIS A 140 -5.37 -4.03 -16.75
C HIS A 140 -5.24 -2.51 -16.64
N GLY A 141 -4.90 -2.00 -15.47
CA GLY A 141 -4.67 -0.57 -15.27
C GLY A 141 -4.40 -0.22 -13.81
N GLY A 142 -3.87 0.98 -13.60
CA GLY A 142 -3.66 1.58 -12.29
C GLY A 142 -4.29 2.96 -12.20
N ILE A 143 -4.88 3.27 -11.05
CA ILE A 143 -5.47 4.56 -10.71
C ILE A 143 -4.69 5.12 -9.53
N CYS A 144 -4.17 6.34 -9.66
CA CYS A 144 -3.52 7.07 -8.57
C CYS A 144 -4.44 8.21 -8.10
N GLN A 145 -4.97 8.08 -6.88
CA GLN A 145 -5.83 9.08 -6.27
C GLN A 145 -5.06 9.84 -5.19
N ALA A 146 -4.94 11.16 -5.34
CA ALA A 146 -4.17 12.05 -4.46
C ALA A 146 -2.72 11.53 -4.22
N PRO A 147 -1.94 11.30 -5.29
CA PRO A 147 -0.61 10.74 -5.17
C PRO A 147 0.31 11.65 -4.36
N VAL A 148 1.22 11.05 -3.60
CA VAL A 148 2.23 11.76 -2.80
C VAL A 148 3.61 11.32 -3.26
N SER A 149 4.49 12.30 -3.48
CA SER A 149 5.91 12.09 -3.70
C SER A 149 6.67 12.38 -2.41
N ASP A 150 7.41 11.40 -1.89
CA ASP A 150 8.21 11.58 -0.68
C ASP A 150 9.29 12.64 -0.88
N SER A 151 9.93 12.71 -2.06
CA SER A 151 10.93 13.72 -2.38
C SER A 151 10.35 15.14 -2.37
N GLU A 152 9.20 15.34 -3.02
CA GLU A 152 8.53 16.64 -3.04
C GLU A 152 8.01 17.03 -1.64
N TYR A 153 7.54 16.07 -0.87
CA TYR A 153 7.10 16.30 0.51
C TYR A 153 8.26 16.80 1.37
N PHE A 154 9.41 16.14 1.33
CA PHE A 154 10.58 16.54 2.11
C PHE A 154 11.16 17.87 1.64
N ASP A 155 11.17 18.13 0.34
CA ASP A 155 11.66 19.43 -0.22
C ASP A 155 10.74 20.60 0.14
N SER A 156 9.42 20.38 0.24
CA SER A 156 8.43 21.45 0.44
C SER A 156 8.09 21.73 1.90
N HIS A 157 8.22 20.75 2.80
CA HIS A 157 7.73 20.84 4.19
C HIS A 157 8.83 20.95 5.23
N ASP A 158 10.09 20.82 4.84
CA ASP A 158 11.20 20.97 5.77
C ASP A 158 11.66 22.42 5.81
N GLY A 159 11.26 23.14 6.87
CA GLY A 159 11.74 24.50 7.16
C GLY A 159 13.26 24.57 7.39
N SER A 160 13.93 23.43 7.41
CA SER A 160 15.37 23.26 7.34
C SER A 160 15.73 22.41 6.13
N GLN A 161 15.98 23.05 4.98
CA GLN A 161 16.49 22.37 3.77
C GLN A 161 17.73 21.47 4.03
N ASN A 162 18.33 21.59 5.20
CA ASN A 162 19.50 20.83 5.61
C ASN A 162 19.15 19.42 6.10
N SER A 163 17.99 19.20 6.75
CA SER A 163 17.70 17.90 7.35
C SER A 163 17.29 16.87 6.31
N ALA A 164 16.47 17.23 5.32
CA ALA A 164 16.08 16.31 4.25
C ALA A 164 17.26 15.90 3.37
N ARG A 165 18.11 16.87 3.02
CA ARG A 165 19.36 16.60 2.26
C ARG A 165 20.34 15.76 3.04
N GLU A 166 20.49 16.00 4.34
CA GLU A 166 21.35 15.21 5.22
C GLU A 166 20.84 13.78 5.33
N LEU A 167 19.53 13.59 5.46
CA LEU A 167 18.87 12.30 5.50
C LEU A 167 19.08 11.51 4.21
N LEU A 168 18.87 12.16 3.06
CA LEU A 168 19.10 11.57 1.75
C LEU A 168 20.56 11.17 1.58
N SER A 169 21.51 12.05 1.97
CA SER A 169 22.94 11.78 1.90
C SER A 169 23.32 10.56 2.75
N LYS A 170 22.81 10.46 3.98
CA LYS A 170 23.04 9.30 4.86
C LYS A 170 22.43 8.02 4.30
N SER A 171 21.23 8.08 3.74
CA SER A 171 20.58 6.95 3.09
C SER A 171 21.41 6.44 1.91
N GLN A 172 21.86 7.35 1.04
CA GLN A 172 22.72 7.02 -0.09
C GLN A 172 24.07 6.42 0.36
N GLU A 173 24.63 6.90 1.47
CA GLU A 173 25.85 6.34 2.03
C GLU A 173 25.63 4.91 2.55
N CYS A 174 24.51 4.62 3.20
CA CYS A 174 24.13 3.27 3.62
C CYS A 174 24.00 2.33 2.41
N VAL A 175 23.34 2.75 1.35
CA VAL A 175 23.20 1.98 0.11
C VAL A 175 24.58 1.70 -0.51
N LYS A 176 25.47 2.71 -0.61
CA LYS A 176 26.83 2.54 -1.13
C LYS A 176 27.68 1.59 -0.30
N LYS A 177 27.41 1.50 1.00
CA LYS A 177 28.08 0.55 1.93
C LYS A 177 27.47 -0.86 1.89
N GLY A 178 26.50 -1.14 1.01
CA GLY A 178 25.80 -2.43 0.92
C GLY A 178 24.82 -2.67 2.07
N LEU A 179 24.36 -1.63 2.74
CA LEU A 179 23.45 -1.67 3.88
C LEU A 179 22.13 -0.92 3.55
N PRO A 180 21.39 -1.29 2.48
CA PRO A 180 20.18 -0.57 2.09
C PRO A 180 19.07 -0.66 3.13
N GLY A 181 19.07 -1.68 3.98
CA GLY A 181 18.12 -1.86 5.09
C GLY A 181 18.58 -1.27 6.43
N ALA A 182 19.64 -0.46 6.47
CA ALA A 182 20.12 0.13 7.71
C ALA A 182 19.13 1.16 8.25
N LEU A 183 18.87 1.08 9.55
CA LEU A 183 17.98 2.00 10.24
C LEU A 183 18.68 3.34 10.50
N LEU A 184 18.07 4.44 10.10
CA LEU A 184 18.54 5.79 10.41
C LEU A 184 18.01 6.25 11.76
N ASP A 185 18.75 7.16 12.43
CA ASP A 185 18.37 7.69 13.73
C ASP A 185 17.06 8.48 13.63
N ARG A 186 16.19 8.31 14.62
CA ARG A 186 14.90 8.98 14.73
C ARG A 186 14.97 10.51 14.76
N SER A 187 16.07 11.08 15.23
CA SER A 187 16.29 12.53 15.24
C SER A 187 16.22 13.16 13.85
N HIS A 188 16.35 12.34 12.81
CA HIS A 188 16.28 12.78 11.42
C HIS A 188 14.87 12.72 10.83
N ILE A 189 13.84 12.28 11.60
CA ILE A 189 12.46 12.18 11.13
C ILE A 189 11.74 13.52 11.34
N SER A 190 11.00 13.97 10.31
CA SER A 190 10.21 15.22 10.36
C SER A 190 9.33 15.29 11.62
N PRO A 191 9.24 16.47 12.28
CA PRO A 191 8.40 16.72 13.46
C PRO A 191 6.92 16.36 13.26
N VAL A 192 6.39 16.46 12.05
CA VAL A 192 5.00 16.11 11.72
C VAL A 192 4.75 14.61 11.92
N ARG A 193 5.73 13.77 11.64
CA ARG A 193 5.62 12.31 11.84
C ARG A 193 5.92 11.90 13.29
N THR A 194 6.66 12.68 14.05
CA THR A 194 6.87 12.45 15.49
C THR A 194 5.66 12.82 16.32
N SER A 195 4.84 13.79 15.91
CA SER A 195 3.61 14.15 16.64
C SER A 195 2.53 13.06 16.62
N LEU A 196 2.51 12.21 15.60
CA LEU A 196 1.62 11.04 15.54
C LEU A 196 2.09 9.88 16.44
N LYS A 197 3.32 9.92 16.94
CA LYS A 197 3.92 8.90 17.84
C LYS A 197 3.89 9.24 19.32
N GLY A 198 3.11 10.22 19.75
CA GLY A 198 3.02 10.70 21.15
C GLY A 198 2.45 9.73 22.17
N ARG A 199 2.47 8.41 21.96
CA ARG A 199 2.18 7.41 22.99
C ARG A 199 2.97 6.13 22.75
N GLY A 200 4.16 6.05 23.30
CA GLY A 200 4.92 4.80 23.37
C GLY A 200 6.43 5.05 23.39
N GLU A 201 7.02 4.97 24.56
CA GLU A 201 8.48 4.94 24.71
C GLU A 201 9.01 3.62 24.12
N GLY A 202 9.75 3.71 23.05
CA GLY A 202 10.47 2.60 22.47
C GLY A 202 11.44 3.10 21.41
N ASN A 203 12.73 2.92 21.65
CA ASN A 203 13.80 3.20 20.69
C ASN A 203 13.66 2.27 19.48
N SER A 204 13.05 2.72 18.41
CA SER A 204 13.13 2.07 17.11
C SER A 204 13.52 3.07 16.03
N ALA A 205 14.52 2.75 15.28
CA ALA A 205 15.04 3.50 14.14
C ALA A 205 14.17 3.26 12.89
N THR A 206 14.21 4.17 11.93
CA THR A 206 13.38 4.10 10.71
C THR A 206 14.27 4.06 9.48
N VAL A 207 13.97 3.18 8.54
CA VAL A 207 14.65 3.09 7.23
C VAL A 207 13.96 4.01 6.23
N LEU A 208 14.76 4.76 5.49
CA LEU A 208 14.36 5.36 4.23
C LEU A 208 15.03 4.55 3.10
N THR A 209 14.24 3.81 2.34
CA THR A 209 14.71 3.36 1.03
C THR A 209 14.49 4.51 0.06
N PRO A 210 15.51 4.96 -0.69
CA PRO A 210 15.28 5.93 -1.75
C PRO A 210 14.39 5.27 -2.81
N ALA A 211 13.21 5.87 -3.04
CA ALA A 211 12.48 5.61 -4.27
C ALA A 211 13.29 6.24 -5.40
N PHE A 212 13.70 5.42 -6.36
CA PHE A 212 14.36 5.86 -7.59
C PHE A 212 13.36 6.46 -8.56
#